data_4740e11e824947e178bee4a6c1142e56
#
_entry.id   4740e11e824947e178bee4a6c1142e56
#
_cell.length_a   1.000
_cell.length_b   1.000
_cell.length_c   1.000
_cell.angle_alpha   90.00
_cell.angle_beta   90.00
_cell.angle_gamma   90.00
#
_symmetry.space_group_name_H-M   'P 1'
#
loop_
_entity.id
_entity.type
_entity.pdbx_description
1 polymer ?
#
loop_
_entity_poly.entity_id
_entity_poly.type
_entity_poly.pdbx_seq_one_letter_code
_entity_poly.pdbx_strand_id
1 'polypeptide(L)'
;MKAFEEGDILVGATLLNNPDDDHAGPGRIIQFDSDLNLKGTLWTDNTTHLVGGLKFDSNKDLWAFDSQNCSAIKVNASGEQSDQADFGDRSFSNVNFLSNGEILLGEHLTGDESNNKALEGPRKLGTVLPFMPGTERYGDGNIYKYSQDGNHIETYETETHGGMPGFLGVTSSAITPDESKIIYISELGNRIFQFDIKNNNQLDDLITYEPDSGNMVIAIGFSNGGDFYSIKANFREGFSLCHHDLESGSILDEKVLPGPGWATLCLCNDGQHAVLGNFFNGQIGKFELASGQMIASAETEVERSVAGIAEF
;
A
#
# COMPACT_ATOMS: atom_id res chain seq x y z
N MET A 1 -5.88 4.68 21.88
CA MET A 1 -6.71 3.75 21.08
C MET A 1 -7.25 2.67 22.03
N LYS A 2 -8.29 1.95 21.69
CA LYS A 2 -8.79 0.83 22.49
C LYS A 2 -8.09 -0.46 22.07
N ALA A 3 -8.16 -1.52 22.90
CA ALA A 3 -7.78 -2.85 22.48
C ALA A 3 -8.56 -3.26 21.21
N PHE A 4 -7.88 -3.97 20.31
CA PHE A 4 -8.46 -4.41 19.04
C PHE A 4 -9.53 -5.49 19.28
N GLU A 5 -10.61 -5.41 18.53
CA GLU A 5 -11.69 -6.38 18.47
C GLU A 5 -11.87 -6.86 17.04
N GLU A 6 -12.33 -8.08 16.85
CA GLU A 6 -12.58 -8.67 15.53
C GLU A 6 -13.47 -7.77 14.67
N GLY A 7 -13.03 -7.47 13.45
CA GLY A 7 -13.69 -6.57 12.52
C GLY A 7 -13.36 -5.08 12.72
N ASP A 8 -12.49 -4.72 13.67
CA ASP A 8 -12.01 -3.34 13.78
C ASP A 8 -11.22 -2.94 12.53
N ILE A 9 -11.50 -1.73 12.03
CA ILE A 9 -10.83 -1.14 10.88
C ILE A 9 -9.83 -0.10 11.39
N LEU A 10 -8.57 -0.30 11.04
CA LEU A 10 -7.46 0.58 11.40
C LEU A 10 -7.06 1.38 10.15
N VAL A 11 -7.04 2.71 10.27
CA VAL A 11 -6.75 3.62 9.17
C VAL A 11 -5.52 4.46 9.51
N GLY A 12 -4.48 4.30 8.72
CA GLY A 12 -3.29 5.17 8.80
C GLY A 12 -3.56 6.49 8.10
N ALA A 13 -3.33 7.57 8.82
CA ALA A 13 -3.58 8.92 8.35
C ALA A 13 -2.59 9.92 8.95
N THR A 14 -2.60 11.15 8.45
CA THR A 14 -1.73 12.24 8.91
C THR A 14 -2.58 13.47 9.19
N LEU A 15 -2.24 14.22 10.23
CA LEU A 15 -2.78 15.56 10.40
C LEU A 15 -1.85 16.55 9.69
N LEU A 16 -2.19 16.88 8.44
CA LEU A 16 -1.37 17.80 7.64
C LEU A 16 -1.29 19.18 8.28
N ASN A 17 -0.09 19.65 8.54
CA ASN A 17 0.14 20.94 9.21
C ASN A 17 1.31 21.74 8.63
N ASN A 18 1.90 21.29 7.53
CA ASN A 18 2.96 22.00 6.82
C ASN A 18 2.43 22.54 5.48
N PRO A 19 2.31 23.87 5.31
CA PRO A 19 1.80 24.43 4.05
C PRO A 19 2.74 24.25 2.85
N ASP A 20 4.02 23.95 3.11
CA ASP A 20 5.04 23.73 2.07
C ASP A 20 5.19 22.27 1.66
N ASP A 21 4.54 21.35 2.40
CA ASP A 21 4.57 19.91 2.14
C ASP A 21 3.19 19.32 2.45
N ASP A 22 2.45 18.98 1.43
CA ASP A 22 1.07 18.52 1.51
C ASP A 22 0.91 17.04 1.95
N HIS A 23 1.99 16.44 2.45
CA HIS A 23 2.02 15.11 3.06
C HIS A 23 2.56 15.14 4.49
N ALA A 24 3.11 16.27 4.94
CA ALA A 24 3.80 16.36 6.23
C ALA A 24 2.88 16.73 7.39
N GLY A 25 3.14 16.09 8.54
CA GLY A 25 2.48 16.33 9.80
C GLY A 25 2.52 15.12 10.72
N PRO A 26 1.98 15.25 11.97
CA PRO A 26 1.91 14.14 12.89
C PRO A 26 1.09 12.98 12.33
N GLY A 27 1.67 11.78 12.32
CA GLY A 27 0.99 10.56 11.94
C GLY A 27 0.00 10.09 13.00
N ARG A 28 -1.01 9.37 12.57
CA ARG A 28 -2.01 8.75 13.45
C ARG A 28 -2.56 7.47 12.85
N ILE A 29 -3.03 6.58 13.73
CA ILE A 29 -3.84 5.42 13.37
C ILE A 29 -5.21 5.63 14.00
N ILE A 30 -6.26 5.66 13.17
CA ILE A 30 -7.65 5.85 13.60
C ILE A 30 -8.30 4.47 13.63
N GLN A 31 -8.94 4.13 14.75
CA GLN A 31 -9.66 2.88 14.94
C GLN A 31 -11.16 3.11 14.79
N PHE A 32 -11.78 2.34 13.91
CA PHE A 32 -13.23 2.26 13.73
C PHE A 32 -13.71 0.85 14.08
N ASP A 33 -15.00 0.69 14.37
CA ASP A 33 -15.62 -0.62 14.39
C ASP A 33 -15.97 -1.12 12.96
N SER A 34 -16.54 -2.31 12.84
CA SER A 34 -16.92 -2.92 11.57
C SER A 34 -17.95 -2.12 10.75
N ASP A 35 -18.69 -1.21 11.39
CA ASP A 35 -19.68 -0.32 10.77
C ASP A 35 -19.11 1.08 10.50
N LEU A 36 -17.80 1.25 10.66
CA LEU A 36 -17.07 2.51 10.53
C LEU A 36 -17.43 3.59 11.57
N ASN A 37 -17.90 3.20 12.76
CA ASN A 37 -18.03 4.14 13.87
C ASN A 37 -16.70 4.32 14.58
N LEU A 38 -16.31 5.57 14.87
CA LEU A 38 -15.04 5.90 15.51
C LEU A 38 -14.94 5.30 16.93
N LYS A 39 -13.89 4.52 17.20
CA LYS A 39 -13.54 3.95 18.51
C LYS A 39 -12.44 4.70 19.24
N GLY A 40 -11.47 5.25 18.50
CA GLY A 40 -10.34 5.97 19.07
C GLY A 40 -9.26 6.31 18.06
N THR A 41 -8.23 7.01 18.53
CA THR A 41 -7.07 7.40 17.71
C THR A 41 -5.80 7.22 18.52
N LEU A 42 -4.77 6.67 17.87
CA LEU A 42 -3.39 6.66 18.35
C LEU A 42 -2.59 7.68 17.55
N TRP A 43 -1.99 8.65 18.22
CA TRP A 43 -0.96 9.50 17.62
C TRP A 43 0.35 8.73 17.67
N THR A 44 0.97 8.57 16.52
CA THR A 44 2.15 7.73 16.36
C THR A 44 3.43 8.53 16.59
N ASP A 45 4.35 7.94 17.35
CA ASP A 45 5.68 8.51 17.52
C ASP A 45 6.55 8.23 16.29
N ASN A 46 7.51 9.10 16.01
CA ASN A 46 8.48 8.96 14.91
C ASN A 46 7.88 8.93 13.51
N THR A 47 6.70 9.50 13.32
CA THR A 47 6.08 9.67 12.00
C THR A 47 5.83 11.14 11.72
N THR A 48 6.21 11.58 10.55
CA THR A 48 6.15 12.98 10.12
C THR A 48 5.44 13.16 8.78
N HIS A 49 5.04 12.06 8.16
CA HIS A 49 4.38 12.01 6.86
C HIS A 49 3.26 10.96 6.86
N LEU A 50 2.86 10.50 5.68
CA LEU A 50 1.79 9.52 5.51
C LEU A 50 2.09 8.19 6.23
N VAL A 51 1.15 7.73 7.03
CA VAL A 51 1.22 6.43 7.72
C VAL A 51 0.49 5.40 6.90
N GLY A 52 1.24 4.57 6.16
CA GLY A 52 0.71 3.60 5.20
C GLY A 52 1.11 2.16 5.48
N GLY A 53 0.78 1.28 4.54
CA GLY A 53 1.21 -0.13 4.54
C GLY A 53 0.71 -0.96 5.72
N LEU A 54 -0.47 -0.61 6.26
CA LEU A 54 -1.02 -1.26 7.45
C LEU A 54 -1.28 -2.75 7.20
N LYS A 55 -0.74 -3.61 8.07
CA LYS A 55 -0.99 -5.05 8.03
C LYS A 55 -0.73 -5.70 9.40
N PHE A 56 -1.56 -6.66 9.76
CA PHE A 56 -1.37 -7.47 10.96
C PHE A 56 -0.41 -8.64 10.72
N ASP A 57 0.50 -8.87 11.66
CA ASP A 57 1.32 -10.07 11.70
C ASP A 57 0.61 -11.24 12.40
N SER A 58 1.26 -12.41 12.45
CA SER A 58 0.70 -13.61 13.10
C SER A 58 0.52 -13.47 14.62
N ASN A 59 1.17 -12.50 15.25
CA ASN A 59 1.02 -12.19 16.67
C ASN A 59 -0.13 -11.20 16.92
N LYS A 60 -0.80 -10.77 15.83
CA LYS A 60 -1.83 -9.73 15.85
C LYS A 60 -1.30 -8.35 16.23
N ASP A 61 -0.02 -8.09 16.00
CA ASP A 61 0.55 -6.76 16.03
C ASP A 61 0.31 -6.07 14.68
N LEU A 62 -0.16 -4.83 14.71
CA LEU A 62 -0.32 -4.01 13.51
C LEU A 62 1.01 -3.38 13.15
N TRP A 63 1.44 -3.59 11.92
CA TRP A 63 2.58 -2.88 11.32
C TRP A 63 2.08 -1.70 10.49
N ALA A 64 2.81 -0.60 10.52
CA ALA A 64 2.58 0.59 9.70
C ALA A 64 3.90 1.28 9.38
N PHE A 65 3.93 2.07 8.32
CA PHE A 65 5.16 2.69 7.79
C PHE A 65 4.95 4.17 7.48
N ASP A 66 5.99 4.96 7.76
CA ASP A 66 6.21 6.28 7.16
C ASP A 66 7.41 6.17 6.23
N SER A 67 7.15 6.02 4.95
CA SER A 67 8.19 5.78 3.94
C SER A 67 9.13 6.96 3.75
N GLN A 68 8.67 8.19 3.95
CA GLN A 68 9.52 9.38 3.83
C GLN A 68 10.45 9.55 5.02
N ASN A 69 10.00 9.19 6.22
CA ASN A 69 10.82 9.22 7.43
C ASN A 69 11.57 7.91 7.69
N CYS A 70 11.45 6.92 6.78
CA CYS A 70 12.03 5.57 6.91
C CYS A 70 11.69 4.90 8.26
N SER A 71 10.45 5.09 8.72
CA SER A 71 9.98 4.56 10.00
C SER A 71 9.06 3.36 9.82
N ALA A 72 9.28 2.32 10.60
CA ALA A 72 8.37 1.19 10.78
C ALA A 72 7.80 1.22 12.20
N ILE A 73 6.49 1.13 12.32
CA ILE A 73 5.76 1.22 13.59
C ILE A 73 5.10 -0.11 13.86
N LYS A 74 5.07 -0.51 15.13
CA LYS A 74 4.25 -1.65 15.60
C LYS A 74 3.26 -1.18 16.65
N VAL A 75 2.04 -1.67 16.58
CA VAL A 75 1.00 -1.44 17.58
C VAL A 75 0.47 -2.78 18.03
N ASN A 76 0.54 -3.05 19.33
CA ASN A 76 0.09 -4.31 19.89
C ASN A 76 -1.45 -4.41 19.96
N ALA A 77 -1.96 -5.60 20.23
CA ALA A 77 -3.41 -5.84 20.32
C ALA A 77 -4.14 -5.02 21.42
N SER A 78 -3.41 -4.44 22.37
CA SER A 78 -3.97 -3.49 23.36
C SER A 78 -4.16 -2.08 22.81
N GLY A 79 -3.71 -1.82 21.58
CA GLY A 79 -3.77 -0.51 20.94
C GLY A 79 -2.67 0.45 21.37
N GLU A 80 -1.53 -0.08 21.82
CA GLU A 80 -0.36 0.68 22.26
C GLU A 80 0.79 0.50 21.28
N GLN A 81 1.48 1.62 20.94
CA GLN A 81 2.68 1.54 20.13
C GLN A 81 3.78 0.83 20.94
N SER A 82 4.38 -0.18 20.33
CA SER A 82 5.53 -0.90 20.86
C SER A 82 6.83 -0.39 20.22
N ASP A 83 7.96 -0.98 20.64
CA ASP A 83 9.25 -0.64 20.09
C ASP A 83 9.25 -0.77 18.57
N GLN A 84 9.81 0.25 17.93
CA GLN A 84 9.90 0.32 16.48
C GLN A 84 10.91 -0.70 15.96
N ALA A 85 10.57 -1.38 14.86
CA ALA A 85 11.53 -2.19 14.13
C ALA A 85 12.51 -1.25 13.38
N ASP A 86 13.81 -1.48 13.55
CA ASP A 86 14.86 -0.72 12.88
C ASP A 86 15.33 -1.49 11.65
N PHE A 87 14.99 -1.00 10.48
CA PHE A 87 15.45 -1.52 9.19
C PHE A 87 16.48 -0.58 8.51
N GLY A 88 17.02 0.39 9.25
CA GLY A 88 17.90 1.43 8.72
C GLY A 88 17.15 2.47 7.89
N ASP A 89 17.91 3.26 7.13
CA ASP A 89 17.37 4.33 6.28
C ASP A 89 16.72 3.78 4.99
N ARG A 90 15.70 2.94 5.15
CA ARG A 90 14.95 2.30 4.07
C ARG A 90 13.53 2.83 4.00
N SER A 91 13.11 3.21 2.79
CA SER A 91 11.77 3.77 2.53
C SER A 91 10.73 2.66 2.32
N PHE A 92 10.49 1.83 3.33
CA PHE A 92 9.45 0.81 3.24
C PHE A 92 8.05 1.42 3.35
N SER A 93 7.11 0.92 2.54
CA SER A 93 5.71 1.35 2.53
C SER A 93 4.72 0.21 2.66
N ASN A 94 5.16 -1.03 2.54
CA ASN A 94 4.28 -2.18 2.63
C ASN A 94 5.02 -3.40 3.18
N VAL A 95 4.26 -4.32 3.77
CA VAL A 95 4.78 -5.54 4.38
C VAL A 95 3.93 -6.75 3.99
N ASN A 96 4.57 -7.88 3.83
CA ASN A 96 3.92 -9.17 3.72
C ASN A 96 4.61 -10.17 4.65
N PHE A 97 3.82 -11.03 5.28
CA PHE A 97 4.29 -12.06 6.19
C PHE A 97 4.15 -13.43 5.53
N LEU A 98 5.22 -14.20 5.51
CA LEU A 98 5.20 -15.59 5.07
C LEU A 98 4.79 -16.52 6.22
N SER A 99 4.23 -17.66 5.89
CA SER A 99 3.76 -18.66 6.88
C SER A 99 4.88 -19.19 7.77
N ASN A 100 6.15 -19.11 7.33
CA ASN A 100 7.34 -19.48 8.11
C ASN A 100 7.82 -18.36 9.05
N GLY A 101 7.13 -17.21 9.09
CA GLY A 101 7.48 -16.05 9.92
C GLY A 101 8.48 -15.06 9.27
N GLU A 102 8.97 -15.33 8.07
CA GLU A 102 9.77 -14.35 7.32
C GLU A 102 8.92 -13.18 6.87
N ILE A 103 9.57 -12.03 6.69
CA ILE A 103 8.92 -10.73 6.39
C ILE A 103 9.43 -10.25 5.04
N LEU A 104 8.53 -9.86 4.15
CA LEU A 104 8.85 -9.20 2.89
C LEU A 104 8.44 -7.74 2.96
N LEU A 105 9.39 -6.83 2.76
CA LEU A 105 9.20 -5.38 2.81
C LEU A 105 9.42 -4.78 1.42
N GLY A 106 8.48 -4.00 0.93
CA GLY A 106 8.59 -3.27 -0.33
C GLY A 106 9.13 -1.86 -0.11
N GLU A 107 10.20 -1.51 -0.81
CA GLU A 107 10.82 -0.18 -0.77
C GLU A 107 10.11 0.76 -1.76
N HIS A 108 9.56 1.85 -1.28
CA HIS A 108 8.67 2.75 -2.02
C HIS A 108 9.43 3.83 -2.78
N LEU A 109 10.21 4.62 -2.05
CA LEU A 109 10.93 5.74 -2.64
C LEU A 109 12.27 5.26 -3.17
N THR A 110 12.65 5.76 -4.34
CA THR A 110 13.88 5.37 -5.03
C THR A 110 14.91 6.49 -4.99
N GLY A 111 16.17 6.08 -4.94
CA GLY A 111 17.31 7.00 -4.96
C GLY A 111 17.58 7.59 -6.34
N ASP A 112 18.51 8.55 -6.40
CA ASP A 112 18.85 9.30 -7.62
C ASP A 112 19.31 8.39 -8.76
N GLU A 113 20.03 7.31 -8.47
CA GLU A 113 20.52 6.39 -9.50
C GLU A 113 19.36 5.69 -10.23
N SER A 114 18.39 5.16 -9.48
CA SER A 114 17.21 4.49 -10.04
C SER A 114 16.32 5.48 -10.80
N ASN A 115 16.13 6.69 -10.27
CA ASN A 115 15.38 7.74 -10.94
C ASN A 115 16.04 8.18 -12.25
N ASN A 116 17.35 8.33 -12.28
CA ASN A 116 18.07 8.69 -13.49
C ASN A 116 17.99 7.59 -14.55
N LYS A 117 18.12 6.31 -14.18
CA LYS A 117 17.92 5.19 -15.11
C LYS A 117 16.52 5.19 -15.72
N ALA A 118 15.49 5.47 -14.91
CA ALA A 118 14.12 5.54 -15.38
C ALA A 118 13.88 6.71 -16.37
N LEU A 119 14.55 7.86 -16.17
CA LEU A 119 14.47 9.01 -17.07
C LEU A 119 15.19 8.79 -18.40
N GLU A 120 16.26 7.98 -18.41
CA GLU A 120 17.05 7.66 -19.60
C GLU A 120 16.49 6.49 -20.41
N GLY A 121 15.65 5.67 -19.81
CA GLY A 121 15.10 4.48 -20.42
C GLY A 121 14.12 4.74 -21.57
N PRO A 122 13.73 3.68 -22.31
CA PRO A 122 12.80 3.81 -23.44
C PRO A 122 11.41 4.31 -23.02
N ARG A 123 11.09 4.21 -21.75
CA ARG A 123 9.89 4.77 -21.12
C ARG A 123 10.29 6.01 -20.35
N LYS A 124 10.54 7.11 -21.04
CA LYS A 124 10.78 8.40 -20.37
C LYS A 124 9.61 8.72 -19.45
N LEU A 125 9.80 8.45 -18.19
CA LEU A 125 8.96 8.97 -17.14
C LEU A 125 9.16 10.49 -17.08
N GLY A 126 8.11 11.22 -16.76
CA GLY A 126 8.12 12.69 -16.76
C GLY A 126 9.19 13.31 -15.86
N THR A 127 8.98 14.53 -15.44
CA THR A 127 9.90 15.26 -14.56
C THR A 127 9.89 14.66 -13.16
N VAL A 128 11.07 14.49 -12.55
CA VAL A 128 11.19 14.20 -11.11
C VAL A 128 10.42 15.24 -10.32
N LEU A 129 9.61 14.82 -9.38
CA LEU A 129 8.80 15.74 -8.58
C LEU A 129 9.70 16.62 -7.72
N PRO A 130 9.59 17.95 -7.80
CA PRO A 130 10.53 18.87 -7.16
C PRO A 130 10.48 18.90 -5.64
N PHE A 131 9.47 18.26 -5.05
CA PHE A 131 9.28 18.20 -3.59
C PHE A 131 9.84 16.91 -2.96
N MET A 132 10.44 16.03 -3.74
CA MET A 132 11.09 14.84 -3.20
C MET A 132 12.42 15.25 -2.54
N PRO A 133 12.51 15.26 -1.20
CA PRO A 133 13.71 15.70 -0.53
C PRO A 133 14.79 14.62 -0.59
N GLY A 134 16.02 15.00 -0.95
CA GLY A 134 17.24 14.25 -0.66
C GLY A 134 17.17 12.76 -1.03
N THR A 135 16.99 12.45 -2.30
CA THR A 135 16.82 11.06 -2.78
C THR A 135 18.06 10.18 -2.61
N GLU A 136 19.18 10.73 -2.25
CA GLU A 136 20.45 10.01 -1.98
C GLU A 136 20.32 8.95 -0.88
N ARG A 137 19.40 9.15 0.07
CA ARG A 137 19.14 8.24 1.19
C ARG A 137 18.23 7.06 0.84
N TYR A 138 17.54 7.13 -0.28
CA TYR A 138 16.61 6.09 -0.72
C TYR A 138 17.34 5.05 -1.57
N GLY A 139 16.82 3.82 -1.58
CA GLY A 139 17.44 2.69 -2.25
C GLY A 139 16.97 2.46 -3.68
N ASP A 140 16.96 1.20 -4.09
CA ASP A 140 16.69 0.79 -5.46
C ASP A 140 15.23 0.48 -5.75
N GLY A 141 14.36 0.53 -4.75
CA GLY A 141 12.94 0.23 -4.88
C GLY A 141 12.63 -1.27 -4.98
N ASN A 142 13.44 -2.09 -4.34
CA ASN A 142 13.34 -3.54 -4.37
C ASN A 142 12.42 -4.09 -3.26
N ILE A 143 12.26 -5.42 -3.25
CA ILE A 143 11.64 -6.15 -2.14
C ILE A 143 12.74 -6.82 -1.33
N TYR A 144 12.68 -6.65 -0.02
CA TYR A 144 13.67 -7.14 0.92
C TYR A 144 13.06 -8.18 1.85
N LYS A 145 13.74 -9.31 1.97
CA LYS A 145 13.33 -10.38 2.89
C LYS A 145 14.13 -10.31 4.18
N TYR A 146 13.43 -10.36 5.29
CA TYR A 146 13.97 -10.37 6.64
C TYR A 146 13.47 -11.59 7.41
N SER A 147 14.27 -12.04 8.38
CA SER A 147 13.81 -13.00 9.40
C SER A 147 12.83 -12.31 10.36
N GLN A 148 12.11 -13.12 11.13
CA GLN A 148 11.24 -12.64 12.21
C GLN A 148 11.99 -11.76 13.23
N ASP A 149 13.29 -11.99 13.41
CA ASP A 149 14.16 -11.21 14.30
C ASP A 149 14.72 -9.92 13.65
N GLY A 150 14.28 -9.57 12.44
CA GLY A 150 14.69 -8.37 11.72
C GLY A 150 16.05 -8.45 11.02
N ASN A 151 16.65 -9.64 10.88
CA ASN A 151 17.90 -9.80 10.13
C ASN A 151 17.59 -9.90 8.62
N HIS A 152 18.29 -9.12 7.82
CA HIS A 152 18.20 -9.20 6.36
C HIS A 152 18.66 -10.57 5.86
N ILE A 153 17.84 -11.22 5.03
CA ILE A 153 18.10 -12.55 4.45
C ILE A 153 18.46 -12.42 2.97
N GLU A 154 17.64 -11.70 2.21
CA GLU A 154 17.73 -11.65 0.75
C GLU A 154 17.14 -10.37 0.19
N THR A 155 17.63 -9.93 -0.97
CA THR A 155 17.03 -8.84 -1.76
C THR A 155 16.50 -9.44 -3.05
N TYR A 156 15.24 -9.17 -3.37
CA TYR A 156 14.62 -9.48 -4.64
C TYR A 156 14.73 -8.25 -5.54
N GLU A 157 15.59 -8.35 -6.56
CA GLU A 157 15.80 -7.26 -7.53
C GLU A 157 14.57 -7.18 -8.44
N THR A 158 13.62 -6.34 -8.06
CA THR A 158 12.36 -6.17 -8.76
C THR A 158 12.46 -5.16 -9.88
N GLU A 159 11.73 -5.37 -10.97
CA GLU A 159 11.55 -4.35 -11.98
C GLU A 159 10.69 -3.20 -11.44
N THR A 160 11.20 -1.98 -11.45
CA THR A 160 10.56 -0.80 -10.86
C THR A 160 10.22 0.23 -11.94
N HIS A 161 9.24 -0.08 -12.80
CA HIS A 161 8.91 0.79 -13.92
C HIS A 161 7.42 1.05 -14.05
N GLY A 162 7.08 2.26 -14.38
CA GLY A 162 5.73 2.69 -14.73
C GLY A 162 5.07 3.63 -13.74
N GLY A 163 5.68 3.85 -12.57
CA GLY A 163 5.23 4.85 -11.61
C GLY A 163 5.76 6.26 -11.90
N MET A 164 5.44 7.19 -11.03
CA MET A 164 6.00 8.55 -11.09
C MET A 164 7.48 8.54 -10.66
N PRO A 165 8.36 9.38 -11.24
CA PRO A 165 9.73 9.54 -10.75
C PRO A 165 9.75 9.89 -9.26
N GLY A 166 10.62 9.21 -8.50
CA GLY A 166 10.66 9.26 -7.04
C GLY A 166 9.82 8.19 -6.36
N PHE A 167 8.79 7.68 -7.02
CA PHE A 167 7.89 6.61 -6.55
C PHE A 167 7.97 5.37 -7.44
N LEU A 168 9.15 5.06 -7.91
CA LEU A 168 9.39 3.94 -8.84
C LEU A 168 9.49 2.59 -8.14
N GLY A 169 9.58 2.58 -6.83
CA GLY A 169 9.69 1.37 -6.03
C GLY A 169 8.37 0.60 -5.90
N VAL A 170 8.37 -0.32 -4.98
CA VAL A 170 7.22 -1.18 -4.68
C VAL A 170 6.28 -0.44 -3.74
N THR A 171 5.21 0.13 -4.29
CA THR A 171 4.26 0.96 -3.51
C THR A 171 3.14 0.15 -2.86
N SER A 172 2.77 -0.98 -3.48
CA SER A 172 1.84 -1.95 -2.91
C SER A 172 2.23 -3.34 -3.37
N SER A 173 2.12 -4.32 -2.48
CA SER A 173 2.42 -5.71 -2.79
C SER A 173 1.55 -6.68 -2.02
N ALA A 174 1.35 -7.87 -2.60
CA ALA A 174 0.59 -8.96 -1.99
C ALA A 174 1.21 -10.31 -2.38
N ILE A 175 1.25 -11.25 -1.43
CA ILE A 175 1.75 -12.61 -1.66
C ILE A 175 0.60 -13.48 -2.15
N THR A 176 0.85 -14.31 -3.17
CA THR A 176 -0.13 -15.32 -3.60
C THR A 176 -0.42 -16.32 -2.48
N PRO A 177 -1.64 -16.90 -2.42
CA PRO A 177 -2.03 -17.80 -1.33
C PRO A 177 -1.10 -19.02 -1.14
N ASP A 178 -0.43 -19.47 -2.21
CA ASP A 178 0.54 -20.56 -2.18
C ASP A 178 1.97 -20.13 -1.85
N GLU A 179 2.17 -18.84 -1.58
CA GLU A 179 3.47 -18.21 -1.28
C GLU A 179 4.54 -18.44 -2.37
N SER A 180 4.11 -18.68 -3.60
CA SER A 180 5.06 -18.89 -4.72
C SER A 180 5.50 -17.58 -5.35
N LYS A 181 4.63 -16.56 -5.34
CA LYS A 181 4.86 -15.28 -5.99
C LYS A 181 4.50 -14.11 -5.09
N ILE A 182 5.14 -12.99 -5.35
CA ILE A 182 4.68 -11.67 -4.91
C ILE A 182 4.17 -10.90 -6.13
N ILE A 183 2.96 -10.39 -6.02
CA ILE A 183 2.37 -9.46 -6.97
C ILE A 183 2.61 -8.06 -6.44
N TYR A 184 3.07 -7.14 -7.28
CA TYR A 184 3.38 -5.79 -6.82
C TYR A 184 3.14 -4.74 -7.90
N ILE A 185 3.09 -3.50 -7.49
CA ILE A 185 2.91 -2.33 -8.36
C ILE A 185 3.85 -1.19 -7.95
N SER A 186 4.13 -0.31 -8.90
CA SER A 186 4.66 1.03 -8.67
C SER A 186 3.53 2.06 -8.80
N GLU A 187 3.53 3.07 -7.96
CA GLU A 187 2.44 4.04 -7.86
C GLU A 187 2.13 4.72 -9.20
N LEU A 188 0.85 4.73 -9.56
CA LEU A 188 0.33 5.28 -10.82
C LEU A 188 0.94 4.65 -12.08
N GLY A 189 1.54 3.47 -11.95
CA GLY A 189 2.02 2.69 -13.07
C GLY A 189 0.89 1.99 -13.82
N ASN A 190 1.14 1.66 -15.08
CA ASN A 190 0.19 0.94 -15.92
C ASN A 190 0.38 -0.58 -15.90
N ARG A 191 1.17 -1.11 -14.93
CA ARG A 191 1.56 -2.52 -14.87
C ARG A 191 1.29 -3.11 -13.50
N ILE A 192 0.93 -4.40 -13.48
CA ILE A 192 0.97 -5.26 -12.30
C ILE A 192 2.03 -6.31 -12.53
N PHE A 193 3.05 -6.28 -11.71
CA PHE A 193 4.22 -7.13 -11.82
C PHE A 193 4.06 -8.43 -11.05
N GLN A 194 4.83 -9.45 -11.42
CA GLN A 194 4.95 -10.70 -10.70
C GLN A 194 6.42 -11.06 -10.46
N PHE A 195 6.74 -11.55 -9.28
CA PHE A 195 8.07 -12.05 -8.94
C PHE A 195 7.98 -13.44 -8.31
N ASP A 196 8.76 -14.39 -8.82
CA ASP A 196 8.85 -15.75 -8.28
C ASP A 196 9.79 -15.75 -7.06
N ILE A 197 9.20 -15.92 -5.87
CA ILE A 197 9.93 -15.88 -4.61
C ILE A 197 10.88 -17.08 -4.47
N LYS A 198 10.49 -18.25 -4.98
CA LYS A 198 11.24 -19.49 -4.82
C LYS A 198 12.49 -19.54 -5.69
N ASN A 199 12.38 -19.00 -6.91
CA ASN A 199 13.45 -19.03 -7.90
C ASN A 199 14.22 -17.71 -7.98
N ASN A 200 13.84 -16.71 -7.18
CA ASN A 200 14.39 -15.35 -7.17
C ASN A 200 14.45 -14.77 -8.60
N ASN A 201 13.30 -14.69 -9.25
CA ASN A 201 13.21 -14.33 -10.67
C ASN A 201 12.01 -13.43 -10.97
N GLN A 202 12.28 -12.33 -11.70
CA GLN A 202 11.22 -11.49 -12.28
C GLN A 202 10.46 -12.30 -13.34
N LEU A 203 9.14 -12.28 -13.27
CA LEU A 203 8.25 -12.90 -14.25
C LEU A 203 7.69 -11.84 -15.22
N ASP A 204 7.02 -12.33 -16.28
CA ASP A 204 6.23 -11.45 -17.12
C ASP A 204 5.13 -10.76 -16.31
N ASP A 205 4.73 -9.57 -16.73
CA ASP A 205 3.65 -8.84 -16.06
C ASP A 205 2.36 -9.69 -16.00
N LEU A 206 1.66 -9.59 -14.86
CA LEU A 206 0.30 -10.13 -14.79
C LEU A 206 -0.64 -9.29 -15.67
N ILE A 207 -0.48 -7.98 -15.63
CA ILE A 207 -1.28 -7.01 -16.40
C ILE A 207 -0.37 -5.90 -16.90
N THR A 208 -0.57 -5.50 -18.17
CA THR A 208 -0.03 -4.26 -18.73
C THR A 208 -1.14 -3.54 -19.47
N TYR A 209 -1.54 -2.36 -18.96
CA TYR A 209 -2.45 -1.49 -19.69
C TYR A 209 -1.71 -0.73 -20.79
N GLU A 210 -2.38 -0.49 -21.91
CA GLU A 210 -1.82 0.33 -22.99
C GLU A 210 -1.45 1.72 -22.47
N PRO A 211 -0.24 2.23 -22.75
CA PRO A 211 0.24 3.51 -22.21
C PRO A 211 -0.70 4.70 -22.47
N ASP A 212 -1.34 4.73 -23.65
CA ASP A 212 -2.24 5.81 -24.05
C ASP A 212 -3.67 5.67 -23.50
N SER A 213 -3.98 4.55 -22.85
CA SER A 213 -5.33 4.33 -22.25
C SER A 213 -5.59 5.27 -21.07
N GLY A 214 -4.54 5.72 -20.39
CA GLY A 214 -4.64 6.46 -19.13
C GLY A 214 -5.01 5.59 -17.93
N ASN A 215 -5.05 4.27 -18.10
CA ASN A 215 -5.30 3.32 -17.02
C ASN A 215 -4.03 3.10 -16.20
N MET A 216 -4.18 3.13 -14.88
CA MET A 216 -3.14 2.96 -13.88
C MET A 216 -3.64 2.06 -12.77
N VAL A 217 -2.72 1.53 -11.97
CA VAL A 217 -3.04 0.75 -10.77
C VAL A 217 -2.51 1.50 -9.55
N ILE A 218 -3.33 1.57 -8.49
CA ILE A 218 -2.96 2.29 -7.27
C ILE A 218 -2.82 1.35 -6.07
N ALA A 219 -3.65 0.34 -5.96
CA ALA A 219 -3.62 -0.62 -4.87
C ALA A 219 -3.98 -2.02 -5.35
N ILE A 220 -3.46 -3.04 -4.67
CA ILE A 220 -3.75 -4.45 -4.93
C ILE A 220 -3.92 -5.21 -3.63
N GLY A 221 -4.61 -6.36 -3.68
CA GLY A 221 -4.77 -7.24 -2.53
C GLY A 221 -5.42 -8.56 -2.87
N PHE A 222 -5.28 -9.52 -1.95
CA PHE A 222 -5.98 -10.80 -1.99
C PHE A 222 -7.06 -10.85 -0.91
N SER A 223 -8.23 -11.40 -1.27
CA SER A 223 -9.22 -11.80 -0.29
C SER A 223 -8.72 -13.03 0.49
N ASN A 224 -9.36 -13.32 1.63
CA ASN A 224 -9.08 -14.57 2.36
C ASN A 224 -9.41 -15.83 1.54
N GLY A 225 -10.26 -15.70 0.51
CA GLY A 225 -10.56 -16.76 -0.46
C GLY A 225 -9.49 -16.95 -1.52
N GLY A 226 -8.52 -16.05 -1.61
CA GLY A 226 -7.46 -16.06 -2.62
C GLY A 226 -7.81 -15.33 -3.92
N ASP A 227 -8.95 -14.63 -3.97
CA ASP A 227 -9.32 -13.80 -5.11
C ASP A 227 -8.46 -12.53 -5.15
N PHE A 228 -7.98 -12.17 -6.33
CA PHE A 228 -7.10 -11.02 -6.53
C PHE A 228 -7.87 -9.79 -6.99
N TYR A 229 -7.67 -8.68 -6.28
CA TYR A 229 -8.31 -7.40 -6.56
C TYR A 229 -7.30 -6.29 -6.76
N SER A 230 -7.68 -5.29 -7.58
CA SER A 230 -6.94 -4.04 -7.73
C SER A 230 -7.86 -2.83 -7.74
N ILE A 231 -7.32 -1.66 -7.39
CA ILE A 231 -7.94 -0.38 -7.72
C ILE A 231 -7.30 0.10 -9.03
N LYS A 232 -8.11 0.09 -10.10
CA LYS A 232 -7.77 0.71 -11.38
C LYS A 232 -8.19 2.17 -11.35
N ALA A 233 -7.27 3.06 -11.69
CA ALA A 233 -7.51 4.49 -11.78
C ALA A 233 -7.40 4.98 -13.21
N ASN A 234 -8.33 5.82 -13.61
CA ASN A 234 -8.27 6.59 -14.84
C ASN A 234 -8.87 7.97 -14.56
N PHE A 235 -8.05 9.02 -14.58
CA PHE A 235 -8.51 10.36 -14.22
C PHE A 235 -9.51 10.96 -15.21
N ARG A 236 -9.73 10.33 -16.38
CA ARG A 236 -10.72 10.75 -17.38
C ARG A 236 -12.01 9.93 -17.29
N GLU A 237 -11.92 8.64 -16.98
CA GLU A 237 -13.01 7.68 -17.03
C GLU A 237 -13.56 7.31 -15.65
N GLY A 238 -12.76 7.50 -14.60
CA GLY A 238 -13.12 7.17 -13.22
C GLY A 238 -12.23 6.09 -12.61
N PHE A 239 -12.54 5.69 -11.39
CA PHE A 239 -11.85 4.69 -10.61
C PHE A 239 -12.73 3.46 -10.47
N SER A 240 -12.11 2.28 -10.46
CA SER A 240 -12.83 1.01 -10.37
C SER A 240 -12.12 0.03 -9.43
N LEU A 241 -12.91 -0.74 -8.70
CA LEU A 241 -12.44 -1.95 -8.03
C LEU A 241 -12.59 -3.12 -9.01
N CYS A 242 -11.48 -3.75 -9.36
CA CYS A 242 -11.42 -4.83 -10.34
C CYS A 242 -11.09 -6.15 -9.64
N HIS A 243 -11.85 -7.20 -9.93
CA HIS A 243 -11.56 -8.60 -9.62
C HIS A 243 -10.89 -9.25 -10.83
N HIS A 244 -9.78 -9.93 -10.63
CA HIS A 244 -8.98 -10.50 -11.71
C HIS A 244 -8.84 -12.01 -11.61
N ASP A 245 -8.73 -12.64 -12.76
CA ASP A 245 -8.16 -13.98 -12.88
C ASP A 245 -6.65 -13.90 -12.68
N LEU A 246 -6.13 -14.60 -11.68
CA LEU A 246 -4.71 -14.51 -11.30
C LEU A 246 -3.77 -15.18 -12.32
N GLU A 247 -4.26 -16.09 -13.15
CA GLU A 247 -3.44 -16.79 -14.14
C GLU A 247 -3.28 -15.96 -15.42
N SER A 248 -4.36 -15.36 -15.90
CA SER A 248 -4.38 -14.60 -17.15
C SER A 248 -4.31 -13.07 -16.98
N GLY A 249 -4.51 -12.58 -15.77
CA GLY A 249 -4.64 -11.14 -15.48
C GLY A 249 -5.95 -10.51 -15.96
N SER A 250 -6.83 -11.29 -16.62
CA SER A 250 -8.08 -10.74 -17.16
C SER A 250 -9.01 -10.26 -16.05
N ILE A 251 -9.73 -9.15 -16.32
CA ILE A 251 -10.75 -8.64 -15.41
C ILE A 251 -11.99 -9.56 -15.51
N LEU A 252 -12.33 -10.20 -14.39
CA LEU A 252 -13.52 -11.04 -14.24
C LEU A 252 -14.75 -10.19 -13.90
N ASP A 253 -14.55 -9.14 -13.09
CA ASP A 253 -15.59 -8.22 -12.66
C ASP A 253 -15.00 -6.84 -12.39
N GLU A 254 -15.75 -5.78 -12.70
CA GLU A 254 -15.33 -4.40 -12.51
C GLU A 254 -16.47 -3.58 -11.91
N LYS A 255 -16.22 -2.94 -10.76
CA LYS A 255 -17.16 -2.06 -10.08
C LYS A 255 -16.67 -0.63 -10.11
N VAL A 256 -17.42 0.26 -10.75
CA VAL A 256 -17.10 1.69 -10.78
C VAL A 256 -17.28 2.28 -9.39
N LEU A 257 -16.24 2.97 -8.90
CA LEU A 257 -16.23 3.63 -7.60
C LEU A 257 -16.83 5.05 -7.69
N PRO A 258 -17.44 5.55 -6.61
CA PRO A 258 -18.04 6.88 -6.59
C PRO A 258 -16.98 7.99 -6.57
N GLY A 259 -16.68 8.56 -7.71
CA GLY A 259 -15.68 9.63 -7.86
C GLY A 259 -14.21 9.14 -7.82
N PRO A 260 -13.25 10.05 -8.01
CA PRO A 260 -11.85 9.75 -8.02
C PRO A 260 -11.22 9.73 -6.60
N GLY A 261 -9.99 9.23 -6.51
CA GLY A 261 -9.16 9.37 -5.30
C GLY A 261 -9.10 8.14 -4.41
N TRP A 262 -9.81 7.07 -4.71
CA TRP A 262 -9.71 5.81 -3.97
C TRP A 262 -8.33 5.18 -4.20
N ALA A 263 -7.49 5.17 -3.17
CA ALA A 263 -6.07 4.84 -3.29
C ALA A 263 -5.57 3.76 -2.31
N THR A 264 -6.36 3.37 -1.31
CA THR A 264 -6.02 2.28 -0.39
C THR A 264 -7.09 1.20 -0.43
N LEU A 265 -6.66 -0.06 -0.25
CA LEU A 265 -7.52 -1.24 -0.35
C LEU A 265 -7.25 -2.18 0.83
N CYS A 266 -8.31 -2.51 1.56
CA CYS A 266 -8.34 -3.61 2.52
C CYS A 266 -9.52 -4.52 2.17
N LEU A 267 -9.25 -5.76 1.79
CA LEU A 267 -10.28 -6.79 1.60
C LEU A 267 -10.63 -7.38 2.96
N CYS A 268 -11.91 -7.30 3.32
CA CYS A 268 -12.37 -7.71 4.65
C CYS A 268 -12.29 -9.22 4.87
N ASN A 269 -12.09 -9.60 6.13
CA ASN A 269 -11.95 -10.99 6.56
C ASN A 269 -13.21 -11.83 6.29
N ASP A 270 -14.37 -11.19 6.16
CA ASP A 270 -15.64 -11.83 5.81
C ASP A 270 -15.73 -12.29 4.33
N GLY A 271 -14.78 -11.89 3.48
CA GLY A 271 -14.73 -12.21 2.06
C GLY A 271 -15.86 -11.60 1.22
N GLN A 272 -16.66 -10.71 1.78
CA GLN A 272 -17.82 -10.09 1.11
C GLN A 272 -17.66 -8.59 0.93
N HIS A 273 -16.76 -7.95 1.69
CA HIS A 273 -16.58 -6.52 1.71
C HIS A 273 -15.12 -6.11 1.46
N ALA A 274 -14.97 -4.87 1.03
CA ALA A 274 -13.69 -4.17 1.01
C ALA A 274 -13.83 -2.81 1.70
N VAL A 275 -12.81 -2.38 2.41
CA VAL A 275 -12.71 -1.00 2.92
C VAL A 275 -11.69 -0.26 2.08
N LEU A 276 -12.10 0.84 1.49
CA LEU A 276 -11.29 1.70 0.64
C LEU A 276 -11.09 3.07 1.29
N GLY A 277 -9.91 3.64 1.12
CA GLY A 277 -9.61 5.00 1.54
C GLY A 277 -9.46 5.92 0.34
N ASN A 278 -10.11 7.06 0.42
CA ASN A 278 -10.02 8.11 -0.58
C ASN A 278 -8.97 9.15 -0.16
N PHE A 279 -7.87 9.17 -0.89
CA PHE A 279 -6.75 10.07 -0.63
C PHE A 279 -7.15 11.55 -0.82
N PHE A 280 -8.00 11.88 -1.81
CA PHE A 280 -8.29 13.26 -2.15
C PHE A 280 -9.16 13.98 -1.12
N ASN A 281 -10.11 13.28 -0.51
CA ASN A 281 -11.06 13.90 0.41
C ASN A 281 -11.04 13.33 1.84
N GLY A 282 -10.19 12.33 2.13
CA GLY A 282 -10.09 11.73 3.45
C GLY A 282 -11.23 10.79 3.84
N GLN A 283 -12.09 10.41 2.89
CA GLN A 283 -13.20 9.50 3.13
C GLN A 283 -12.73 8.04 3.23
N ILE A 284 -13.34 7.30 4.13
CA ILE A 284 -13.26 5.84 4.21
C ILE A 284 -14.61 5.27 3.82
N GLY A 285 -14.62 4.32 2.89
CA GLY A 285 -15.84 3.66 2.43
C GLY A 285 -15.76 2.15 2.59
N LYS A 286 -16.82 1.53 3.13
CA LYS A 286 -17.01 0.07 3.12
C LYS A 286 -17.92 -0.30 1.97
N PHE A 287 -17.42 -1.18 1.10
CA PHE A 287 -18.09 -1.57 -0.15
C PHE A 287 -18.44 -3.05 -0.11
N GLU A 288 -19.62 -3.40 -0.59
CA GLU A 288 -19.99 -4.78 -0.88
C GLU A 288 -19.35 -5.23 -2.20
N LEU A 289 -18.54 -6.28 -2.20
CA LEU A 289 -17.81 -6.76 -3.39
C LEU A 289 -18.75 -7.19 -4.52
N ALA A 290 -19.88 -7.84 -4.18
CA ALA A 290 -20.82 -8.35 -5.18
C ALA A 290 -21.50 -7.24 -5.99
N SER A 291 -21.93 -6.17 -5.33
CA SER A 291 -22.67 -5.06 -5.96
C SER A 291 -21.82 -3.85 -6.30
N GLY A 292 -20.67 -3.65 -5.60
CA GLY A 292 -19.88 -2.44 -5.64
C GLY A 292 -20.52 -1.25 -4.91
N GLN A 293 -21.58 -1.46 -4.14
CA GLN A 293 -22.25 -0.40 -3.39
C GLN A 293 -21.49 -0.08 -2.11
N MET A 294 -21.34 1.21 -1.84
CA MET A 294 -20.84 1.69 -0.55
C MET A 294 -21.96 1.58 0.50
N ILE A 295 -21.73 0.76 1.51
CA ILE A 295 -22.73 0.45 2.56
C ILE A 295 -22.50 1.20 3.87
N ALA A 296 -21.27 1.67 4.11
CA ALA A 296 -20.91 2.53 5.24
C ALA A 296 -19.81 3.48 4.84
N SER A 297 -19.68 4.60 5.53
CA SER A 297 -18.58 5.54 5.34
C SER A 297 -18.21 6.30 6.61
N ALA A 298 -16.95 6.71 6.68
CA ALA A 298 -16.41 7.59 7.72
C ALA A 298 -15.48 8.63 7.08
N GLU A 299 -15.10 9.64 7.84
CA GLU A 299 -14.20 10.71 7.41
C GLU A 299 -13.01 10.79 8.35
N THR A 300 -11.82 11.05 7.80
CA THR A 300 -10.63 11.36 8.62
C THR A 300 -10.52 12.85 8.96
N GLU A 301 -11.42 13.68 8.40
CA GLU A 301 -11.45 15.14 8.54
C GLU A 301 -10.23 15.86 7.92
N VAL A 302 -9.36 15.14 7.21
CA VAL A 302 -8.15 15.69 6.58
C VAL A 302 -8.02 15.12 5.17
N GLU A 303 -8.07 15.98 4.18
CA GLU A 303 -7.79 15.65 2.78
C GLU A 303 -6.33 15.20 2.62
N ARG A 304 -6.05 14.33 1.64
CA ARG A 304 -4.69 13.87 1.25
C ARG A 304 -3.90 13.20 2.38
N SER A 305 -4.59 12.59 3.34
CA SER A 305 -3.98 12.06 4.55
C SER A 305 -4.04 10.55 4.70
N VAL A 306 -4.98 9.87 4.02
CA VAL A 306 -5.21 8.42 4.14
C VAL A 306 -4.20 7.66 3.30
N ALA A 307 -3.41 6.80 3.94
CA ALA A 307 -2.35 6.06 3.26
C ALA A 307 -2.33 4.54 3.52
N GLY A 308 -3.12 4.04 4.45
CA GLY A 308 -3.19 2.60 4.72
C GLY A 308 -4.46 2.22 5.47
N ILE A 309 -4.92 0.98 5.24
CA ILE A 309 -6.08 0.40 5.95
C ILE A 309 -5.78 -1.07 6.24
N ALA A 310 -6.17 -1.53 7.42
CA ALA A 310 -6.17 -2.94 7.79
C ALA A 310 -7.40 -3.28 8.63
N GLU A 311 -7.90 -4.51 8.53
CA GLU A 311 -8.92 -5.08 9.40
C GLU A 311 -8.28 -6.07 10.37
N PHE A 312 -8.70 -6.00 11.63
CA PHE A 312 -8.24 -6.90 12.70
C PHE A 312 -9.03 -8.21 12.78
#